data_7c45d928f382764bc82d08f086864237
#
_entry.id   7c45d928f382764bc82d08f086864237
#
_cell.length_a   1.000
_cell.length_b   1.000
_cell.length_c   1.000
_cell.angle_alpha   90.00
_cell.angle_beta   90.00
_cell.angle_gamma   90.00
#
_symmetry.space_group_name_H-M   'P 1'
#
loop_
_entity.id
_entity.type
_entity.pdbx_description
1 polymer ?
#
loop_
_entity_poly.entity_id
_entity_poly.type
_entity_poly.pdbx_seq_one_letter_code
_entity_poly.pdbx_strand_id
1 'polypeptide(L)'
;MTRLPNRLPRMILLIGVMGALLGCATQKQHTFTYSQPLLPEVASGYADKPGWSSKKFAVAAANPLATDAGYQILKAGGSAVDASIAVQMVLGLVEPQSSGIGGGAFMLHHEGKPNGKMQAFDGRETAPLAASDTLFIGKDGKPMPFTEAVIGGRSVGVPGTVWMLELAHQQHGKLPWATLFQPAIALATDGFKVSPRLNTLLKNEKNLKADPVAAAYFYDAKGDAWPVGHVLKNPAYALVMQRIATQGAKVLHEGDIAQAIVAKVKNHPTNAGLLSLQDLANYQAKTRVPLCFDYDVAPERYQICGMPPPSSGVIAIGQILGILNNTQAPQMPLNASKQPTVDEYLSPEWLHLYLEASRLAFADRAQYVADPDFVKAPLDDWASLMDPLYLTQRSKLITDTSMKTAKAGLPTSVRAIKTSVNNRYAPMPDQPEYGTSHISIIDADGNALAMTTTIEAAFGSQQMVSLNQDGKNTIGWISVEQRINRFQFRTNWQRRQTDCQPGRTRQTTTLKHVTHVGDR
;
A
#
# COMPACT_ATOMS: atom_id res chain seq x y z
N MET A 1 27.64 -13.32 92.12
CA MET A 1 26.18 -13.58 91.89
C MET A 1 25.53 -12.25 91.61
N THR A 2 25.20 -11.95 90.38
CA THR A 2 24.08 -11.08 89.97
C THR A 2 24.11 -10.92 88.45
N ARG A 3 23.04 -11.35 87.85
CA ARG A 3 22.83 -11.40 86.41
C ARG A 3 22.59 -10.00 85.85
N LEU A 4 23.25 -9.67 84.77
CA LEU A 4 22.90 -8.57 83.86
C LEU A 4 21.95 -9.06 82.76
N PRO A 5 20.88 -8.33 82.38
CA PRO A 5 20.01 -8.71 81.27
C PRO A 5 20.46 -8.15 79.95
N ASN A 6 20.51 -9.01 78.94
CA ASN A 6 20.69 -8.72 77.52
C ASN A 6 19.56 -7.84 77.03
N ARG A 7 19.90 -6.66 76.49
CA ARG A 7 19.02 -5.87 75.61
C ARG A 7 19.80 -5.22 74.49
N LEU A 8 19.78 -5.86 73.36
CA LEU A 8 20.01 -5.36 72.01
C LEU A 8 19.73 -6.56 71.06
N PRO A 9 19.14 -6.45 69.89
CA PRO A 9 19.02 -5.31 68.98
C PRO A 9 17.63 -5.20 68.35
N ARG A 10 17.00 -4.07 68.41
CA ARG A 10 15.77 -3.76 67.60
C ARG A 10 15.89 -2.49 66.74
N MET A 11 17.08 -1.94 66.60
CA MET A 11 17.26 -0.63 65.92
C MET A 11 17.97 -0.69 64.56
N ILE A 12 18.32 -1.88 64.05
CA ILE A 12 19.02 -2.04 62.76
C ILE A 12 18.05 -2.43 61.62
N LEU A 13 16.78 -2.80 61.96
CA LEU A 13 15.82 -3.23 60.90
C LEU A 13 14.97 -2.11 60.28
N LEU A 14 15.01 -0.89 60.78
CA LEU A 14 14.22 0.25 60.30
C LEU A 14 14.97 1.15 59.29
N ILE A 15 16.28 1.04 59.15
CA ILE A 15 17.06 1.82 58.15
C ILE A 15 17.16 1.11 56.81
N GLY A 16 16.93 -0.20 56.75
CA GLY A 16 16.98 -0.98 55.50
C GLY A 16 15.73 -0.84 54.61
N VAL A 17 14.57 -0.40 55.11
CA VAL A 17 13.31 -0.29 54.37
C VAL A 17 13.10 1.09 53.75
N MET A 18 13.82 2.12 54.23
CA MET A 18 13.70 3.48 53.70
C MET A 18 14.62 3.78 52.50
N GLY A 19 15.58 2.88 52.20
CA GLY A 19 16.48 2.98 51.05
C GLY A 19 15.92 2.38 49.74
N ALA A 20 14.84 1.58 49.80
CA ALA A 20 14.29 0.88 48.63
C ALA A 20 13.14 1.64 47.90
N LEU A 21 12.74 2.81 48.39
CA LEU A 21 11.63 3.60 47.82
C LEU A 21 12.06 4.86 47.03
N LEU A 22 13.38 5.10 46.89
CA LEU A 22 13.90 6.26 46.16
C LEU A 22 14.52 5.91 44.81
N GLY A 23 14.27 4.69 44.30
CA GLY A 23 14.70 4.23 42.97
C GLY A 23 13.62 4.37 41.87
N CYS A 24 12.65 5.27 42.00
CA CYS A 24 11.87 5.71 40.82
C CYS A 24 12.79 6.57 39.96
N ALA A 25 13.50 5.92 39.05
CA ALA A 25 14.13 6.60 37.94
C ALA A 25 13.02 7.41 37.24
N THR A 26 13.10 8.72 37.38
CA THR A 26 12.34 9.64 36.51
C THR A 26 12.80 9.36 35.09
N GLN A 27 12.12 8.45 34.41
CA GLN A 27 12.15 8.38 32.96
C GLN A 27 11.78 9.76 32.48
N LYS A 28 12.76 10.52 31.99
CA LYS A 28 12.49 11.75 31.24
C LYS A 28 11.54 11.36 30.13
N GLN A 29 10.26 11.64 30.28
CA GLN A 29 9.33 11.64 29.17
C GLN A 29 9.89 12.65 28.17
N HIS A 30 10.55 12.15 27.13
CA HIS A 30 10.88 12.96 25.98
C HIS A 30 9.54 13.34 25.33
N THR A 31 9.04 14.53 25.63
CA THR A 31 7.90 15.09 24.92
C THR A 31 8.35 15.36 23.50
N PHE A 32 7.83 14.56 22.56
CA PHE A 32 8.03 14.80 21.13
C PHE A 32 7.28 16.08 20.75
N THR A 33 7.97 17.02 20.10
CA THR A 33 7.38 18.24 19.55
C THR A 33 7.72 18.29 18.07
N TYR A 34 6.70 18.29 17.21
CA TYR A 34 6.87 18.41 15.77
C TYR A 34 7.19 19.87 15.39
N SER A 35 8.17 20.04 14.50
CA SER A 35 8.53 21.33 13.90
C SER A 35 8.39 21.23 12.38
N GLN A 36 7.52 22.04 11.80
CA GLN A 36 7.24 22.00 10.37
C GLN A 36 8.43 22.52 9.55
N PRO A 37 8.88 21.77 8.51
CA PRO A 37 9.95 22.22 7.62
C PRO A 37 9.50 23.37 6.71
N LEU A 38 10.46 24.18 6.28
CA LEU A 38 10.19 25.36 5.44
C LEU A 38 10.13 25.09 3.94
N LEU A 39 10.52 23.90 3.50
CA LEU A 39 10.69 23.59 2.07
C LEU A 39 9.39 23.03 1.46
N PRO A 40 8.82 23.69 0.44
CA PRO A 40 7.70 23.15 -0.32
C PRO A 40 8.15 22.01 -1.23
N GLU A 41 7.22 21.11 -1.59
CA GLU A 41 7.42 20.10 -2.62
C GLU A 41 7.70 20.75 -3.98
N VAL A 42 8.67 20.20 -4.72
CA VAL A 42 8.94 20.59 -6.10
C VAL A 42 8.00 19.81 -7.04
N ALA A 43 7.60 20.43 -8.15
CA ALA A 43 6.80 19.76 -9.17
C ALA A 43 7.49 18.51 -9.70
N SER A 44 6.69 17.51 -10.13
CA SER A 44 7.19 16.28 -10.73
C SER A 44 8.04 16.58 -11.97
N GLY A 45 9.17 15.90 -12.09
CA GLY A 45 10.10 16.02 -13.21
C GLY A 45 11.49 15.54 -12.80
N TYR A 46 12.31 15.23 -13.79
CA TYR A 46 13.72 14.91 -13.52
C TYR A 46 14.44 16.19 -13.05
N ALA A 47 15.07 16.09 -11.92
CA ALA A 47 16.03 17.08 -11.44
C ALA A 47 17.27 16.32 -10.97
N ASP A 48 18.44 16.81 -11.34
CA ASP A 48 19.69 16.28 -10.82
C ASP A 48 19.72 16.50 -9.30
N LYS A 49 19.76 15.41 -8.56
CA LYS A 49 19.80 15.44 -7.09
C LYS A 49 21.10 14.81 -6.64
N PRO A 50 22.01 15.59 -6.04
CA PRO A 50 23.17 15.01 -5.42
C PRO A 50 22.71 14.02 -4.35
N GLY A 51 23.21 12.80 -4.44
CA GLY A 51 22.98 11.79 -3.40
C GLY A 51 23.65 12.24 -2.10
N TRP A 52 23.04 11.91 -1.00
CA TRP A 52 23.69 12.08 0.29
C TRP A 52 23.70 10.78 1.07
N SER A 53 24.76 10.58 1.87
CA SER A 53 24.90 9.43 2.73
C SER A 53 24.48 9.75 4.15
N SER A 54 23.84 8.80 4.82
CA SER A 54 23.50 8.88 6.23
C SER A 54 24.23 7.78 7.01
N LYS A 55 24.70 8.12 8.21
CA LYS A 55 25.42 7.15 9.08
C LYS A 55 24.54 6.47 10.11
N LYS A 56 23.33 6.97 10.37
CA LYS A 56 22.48 6.47 11.47
C LYS A 56 21.16 5.92 10.99
N PHE A 57 20.44 6.70 10.22
CA PHE A 57 19.12 6.34 9.72
C PHE A 57 18.77 7.16 8.48
N ALA A 58 17.85 6.67 7.67
CA ALA A 58 17.37 7.34 6.46
C ALA A 58 15.89 7.12 6.27
N VAL A 59 15.21 8.10 5.69
CA VAL A 59 13.81 8.02 5.28
C VAL A 59 13.63 8.69 3.93
N ALA A 60 12.87 8.05 3.05
CA ALA A 60 12.48 8.58 1.75
C ALA A 60 10.98 8.35 1.56
N ALA A 61 10.28 9.40 1.14
CA ALA A 61 8.85 9.38 0.81
C ALA A 61 8.55 10.37 -0.33
N ALA A 62 7.36 10.30 -0.87
CA ALA A 62 6.96 11.10 -2.04
C ALA A 62 6.88 12.61 -1.78
N ASN A 63 6.79 13.04 -0.52
CA ASN A 63 6.61 14.45 -0.17
C ASN A 63 7.61 14.89 0.92
N PRO A 64 8.24 16.07 0.81
CA PRO A 64 9.20 16.56 1.80
C PRO A 64 8.64 16.68 3.21
N LEU A 65 7.39 17.11 3.39
CA LEU A 65 6.75 17.22 4.71
C LEU A 65 6.58 15.84 5.37
N ALA A 66 6.23 14.83 4.58
CA ALA A 66 6.11 13.46 5.05
C ALA A 66 7.48 12.85 5.36
N THR A 67 8.48 13.08 4.50
CA THR A 67 9.86 12.66 4.74
C THR A 67 10.40 13.26 6.04
N ASP A 68 10.17 14.55 6.27
CA ASP A 68 10.60 15.24 7.47
C ASP A 68 9.89 14.72 8.74
N ALA A 69 8.60 14.43 8.66
CA ALA A 69 7.87 13.81 9.78
C ALA A 69 8.52 12.48 10.19
N GLY A 70 8.82 11.60 9.22
CA GLY A 70 9.53 10.36 9.49
C GLY A 70 10.94 10.59 10.05
N TYR A 71 11.67 11.55 9.51
CA TYR A 71 12.99 11.92 10.01
C TYR A 71 12.95 12.39 11.48
N GLN A 72 11.99 13.21 11.86
CA GLN A 72 11.84 13.69 13.24
C GLN A 72 11.50 12.54 14.21
N ILE A 73 10.67 11.58 13.79
CA ILE A 73 10.37 10.37 14.56
C ILE A 73 11.66 9.52 14.75
N LEU A 74 12.43 9.28 13.69
CA LEU A 74 13.72 8.55 13.81
C LEU A 74 14.71 9.29 14.71
N LYS A 75 14.79 10.61 14.61
CA LYS A 75 15.62 11.46 15.47
C LYS A 75 15.21 11.39 16.95
N ALA A 76 13.93 11.21 17.22
CA ALA A 76 13.39 11.01 18.56
C ALA A 76 13.63 9.60 19.13
N GLY A 77 14.27 8.70 18.36
CA GLY A 77 14.56 7.32 18.76
C GLY A 77 13.49 6.29 18.33
N GLY A 78 12.60 6.68 17.44
CA GLY A 78 11.59 5.79 16.87
C GLY A 78 12.19 4.71 15.96
N SER A 79 11.45 3.63 15.79
CA SER A 79 11.75 2.55 14.86
C SER A 79 11.41 2.94 13.41
N ALA A 80 11.81 2.10 12.45
CA ALA A 80 11.39 2.25 11.06
C ALA A 80 9.86 2.19 10.91
N VAL A 81 9.19 1.35 11.71
CA VAL A 81 7.72 1.26 11.74
C VAL A 81 7.10 2.54 12.31
N ASP A 82 7.63 3.07 13.41
CA ASP A 82 7.16 4.35 13.98
C ASP A 82 7.23 5.47 12.95
N ALA A 83 8.36 5.58 12.27
CA ALA A 83 8.56 6.60 11.24
C ALA A 83 7.60 6.42 10.06
N SER A 84 7.33 5.17 9.62
CA SER A 84 6.41 4.88 8.52
C SER A 84 4.98 5.33 8.83
N ILE A 85 4.54 5.21 10.08
CA ILE A 85 3.23 5.69 10.53
C ILE A 85 3.13 7.20 10.39
N ALA A 86 4.10 7.94 10.92
CA ALA A 86 4.11 9.40 10.80
C ALA A 86 4.15 9.87 9.34
N VAL A 87 4.98 9.21 8.50
CA VAL A 87 5.05 9.47 7.06
C VAL A 87 3.69 9.23 6.40
N GLN A 88 3.05 8.09 6.67
CA GLN A 88 1.75 7.75 6.07
C GLN A 88 0.65 8.73 6.45
N MET A 89 0.57 9.11 7.73
CA MET A 89 -0.45 10.06 8.19
C MET A 89 -0.25 11.45 7.56
N VAL A 90 0.99 11.87 7.35
CA VAL A 90 1.27 13.13 6.64
C VAL A 90 1.01 12.99 5.14
N LEU A 91 1.41 11.89 4.48
CA LEU A 91 1.11 11.66 3.06
C LEU A 91 -0.39 11.74 2.77
N GLY A 92 -1.23 11.13 3.60
CA GLY A 92 -2.69 11.20 3.45
C GLY A 92 -3.24 12.62 3.48
N LEU A 93 -2.53 13.58 4.05
CA LEU A 93 -2.89 15.00 4.09
C LEU A 93 -2.33 15.78 2.90
N VAL A 94 -1.03 15.60 2.58
CA VAL A 94 -0.30 16.44 1.62
C VAL A 94 -0.20 15.85 0.21
N GLU A 95 -0.41 14.53 0.08
CA GLU A 95 -0.45 13.75 -1.17
C GLU A 95 -1.79 13.02 -1.34
N PRO A 96 -2.93 13.72 -1.19
CA PRO A 96 -4.26 13.11 -1.14
C PRO A 96 -4.68 12.39 -2.43
N GLN A 97 -3.99 12.65 -3.51
CA GLN A 97 -4.21 11.99 -4.79
C GLN A 97 -3.57 10.60 -4.88
N SER A 98 -2.66 10.26 -3.96
CA SER A 98 -1.82 9.06 -4.09
C SER A 98 -2.09 8.00 -3.02
N SER A 99 -2.36 8.42 -1.78
CA SER A 99 -2.56 7.51 -0.65
C SER A 99 -3.40 8.16 0.45
N GLY A 100 -3.91 7.34 1.38
CA GLY A 100 -4.71 7.85 2.49
C GLY A 100 -5.10 6.78 3.49
N ILE A 101 -5.70 7.21 4.60
CA ILE A 101 -6.18 6.31 5.66
C ILE A 101 -7.40 5.47 5.25
N GLY A 102 -8.09 5.87 4.18
CA GLY A 102 -9.20 5.11 3.59
C GLY A 102 -8.76 4.10 2.54
N GLY A 103 -7.46 3.91 2.34
CA GLY A 103 -6.86 3.03 1.37
C GLY A 103 -6.22 1.77 1.96
N GLY A 104 -5.32 1.18 1.19
CA GLY A 104 -4.56 0.03 1.59
C GLY A 104 -3.05 0.16 1.41
N ALA A 105 -2.35 -0.79 2.00
CA ALA A 105 -0.90 -0.79 1.95
C ALA A 105 -0.32 -2.19 2.09
N PHE A 106 0.90 -2.34 1.59
CA PHE A 106 1.77 -3.47 1.87
C PHE A 106 3.07 -2.98 2.49
N MET A 107 3.54 -3.67 3.51
CA MET A 107 4.79 -3.34 4.18
C MET A 107 5.68 -4.57 4.30
N LEU A 108 6.96 -4.39 4.00
CA LEU A 108 8.03 -5.32 4.34
C LEU A 108 8.87 -4.70 5.45
N HIS A 109 9.18 -5.47 6.45
CA HIS A 109 10.07 -5.11 7.55
C HIS A 109 11.17 -6.15 7.69
N HIS A 110 12.43 -5.70 7.73
CA HIS A 110 13.61 -6.54 7.96
C HIS A 110 14.33 -6.10 9.22
N GLU A 111 14.61 -7.02 10.13
CA GLU A 111 15.39 -6.75 11.34
C GLU A 111 16.86 -6.55 10.97
N GLY A 112 17.47 -5.44 11.43
CA GLY A 112 18.83 -5.01 11.13
C GLY A 112 19.92 -5.76 11.91
N LYS A 113 19.78 -7.08 12.06
CA LYS A 113 20.75 -7.95 12.75
C LYS A 113 21.15 -9.13 11.88
N PRO A 114 22.30 -9.79 12.15
CA PRO A 114 22.67 -11.00 11.45
C PRO A 114 21.53 -12.04 11.53
N ASN A 115 21.12 -12.60 10.39
CA ASN A 115 19.98 -13.49 10.25
C ASN A 115 18.64 -12.86 10.72
N GLY A 116 18.50 -11.54 10.58
CA GLY A 116 17.29 -10.80 10.91
C GLY A 116 16.09 -11.32 10.12
N LYS A 117 14.94 -11.36 10.77
CA LYS A 117 13.71 -11.84 10.14
C LYS A 117 13.14 -10.80 9.18
N MET A 118 12.69 -11.27 8.02
CA MET A 118 11.85 -10.50 7.11
C MET A 118 10.39 -10.82 7.41
N GLN A 119 9.55 -9.80 7.54
CA GLN A 119 8.11 -9.93 7.72
C GLN A 119 7.37 -9.11 6.66
N ALA A 120 6.22 -9.61 6.23
CA ALA A 120 5.31 -8.90 5.34
C ALA A 120 4.00 -8.62 6.07
N PHE A 121 3.52 -7.39 5.99
CA PHE A 121 2.24 -6.95 6.54
C PHE A 121 1.32 -6.58 5.39
N ASP A 122 0.12 -7.14 5.43
CA ASP A 122 -0.92 -6.98 4.43
C ASP A 122 -2.08 -6.18 5.03
N GLY A 123 -2.15 -4.93 4.63
CA GLY A 123 -3.25 -4.00 4.89
C GLY A 123 -4.03 -3.69 3.62
N ARG A 124 -4.09 -4.66 2.71
CA ARG A 124 -4.86 -4.53 1.48
C ARG A 124 -6.35 -4.45 1.79
N GLU A 125 -7.07 -3.69 1.02
CA GLU A 125 -8.50 -3.54 1.15
C GLU A 125 -9.21 -4.86 0.81
N THR A 126 -10.37 -5.07 1.39
CA THR A 126 -11.25 -6.18 1.04
C THR A 126 -12.51 -5.68 0.34
N ALA A 127 -13.04 -6.47 -0.59
CA ALA A 127 -14.33 -6.17 -1.19
C ALA A 127 -15.45 -6.27 -0.14
N PRO A 128 -16.52 -5.46 -0.23
CA PRO A 128 -17.71 -5.66 0.59
C PRO A 128 -18.28 -7.08 0.40
N LEU A 129 -18.76 -7.70 1.47
CA LEU A 129 -19.35 -9.05 1.43
C LEU A 129 -20.51 -9.19 0.44
N ALA A 130 -21.22 -8.10 0.19
CA ALA A 130 -22.31 -8.04 -0.78
C ALA A 130 -21.84 -7.89 -2.25
N ALA A 131 -20.52 -7.78 -2.49
CA ALA A 131 -19.99 -7.67 -3.86
C ALA A 131 -20.19 -8.97 -4.63
N SER A 132 -20.58 -8.85 -5.89
CA SER A 132 -20.83 -9.97 -6.80
C SER A 132 -20.04 -9.79 -8.11
N ASP A 133 -20.03 -10.83 -8.93
CA ASP A 133 -19.42 -10.82 -10.27
C ASP A 133 -20.12 -9.88 -11.26
N THR A 134 -21.24 -9.30 -10.88
CA THR A 134 -22.00 -8.32 -11.67
C THR A 134 -21.85 -6.89 -11.18
N LEU A 135 -21.06 -6.65 -10.13
CA LEU A 135 -20.92 -5.33 -9.50
C LEU A 135 -20.60 -4.21 -10.50
N PHE A 136 -19.75 -4.49 -11.50
CA PHE A 136 -19.35 -3.52 -12.53
C PHE A 136 -19.98 -3.80 -13.91
N ILE A 137 -21.10 -4.49 -13.94
CA ILE A 137 -21.87 -4.68 -15.16
C ILE A 137 -22.99 -3.63 -15.21
N GLY A 138 -23.02 -2.87 -16.30
CA GLY A 138 -24.04 -1.85 -16.54
C GLY A 138 -25.43 -2.45 -16.80
N LYS A 139 -26.44 -1.60 -16.83
CA LYS A 139 -27.83 -2.00 -17.12
C LYS A 139 -27.99 -2.65 -18.50
N ASP A 140 -27.10 -2.33 -19.43
CA ASP A 140 -27.04 -2.92 -20.78
C ASP A 140 -26.38 -4.31 -20.80
N GLY A 141 -25.94 -4.79 -19.62
CA GLY A 141 -25.27 -6.06 -19.45
C GLY A 141 -23.81 -6.07 -19.91
N LYS A 142 -23.21 -4.91 -20.17
CA LYS A 142 -21.80 -4.77 -20.53
C LYS A 142 -20.98 -4.26 -19.35
N PRO A 143 -19.66 -4.47 -19.37
CA PRO A 143 -18.77 -3.82 -18.39
C PRO A 143 -18.93 -2.30 -18.43
N MET A 144 -19.04 -1.69 -17.27
CA MET A 144 -19.07 -0.23 -17.14
C MET A 144 -17.75 0.38 -17.64
N PRO A 145 -17.77 1.59 -18.26
CA PRO A 145 -16.58 2.36 -18.48
C PRO A 145 -15.81 2.57 -17.16
N PHE A 146 -14.47 2.53 -17.22
CA PHE A 146 -13.62 2.61 -16.03
C PHE A 146 -13.95 3.85 -15.17
N THR A 147 -14.04 5.03 -15.76
CA THR A 147 -14.36 6.28 -15.06
C THR A 147 -15.71 6.27 -14.36
N GLU A 148 -16.72 5.63 -14.96
CA GLU A 148 -18.05 5.48 -14.35
C GLU A 148 -18.05 4.45 -13.21
N ALA A 149 -17.27 3.38 -13.35
CA ALA A 149 -17.14 2.35 -12.33
C ALA A 149 -16.42 2.88 -11.08
N VAL A 150 -15.46 3.79 -11.29
CA VAL A 150 -14.50 4.26 -10.30
C VAL A 150 -15.08 5.37 -9.42
N ILE A 151 -15.75 6.37 -10.01
CA ILE A 151 -16.24 7.54 -9.27
C ILE A 151 -17.48 7.15 -8.45
N GLY A 152 -17.43 7.39 -7.16
CA GLY A 152 -18.54 7.12 -6.25
C GLY A 152 -18.36 5.88 -5.37
N GLY A 153 -19.45 5.44 -4.74
CA GLY A 153 -19.41 4.41 -3.71
C GLY A 153 -19.18 2.97 -4.20
N ARG A 154 -19.51 2.68 -5.47
CA ARG A 154 -19.51 1.31 -6.01
C ARG A 154 -18.15 0.62 -5.95
N SER A 155 -17.08 1.38 -6.21
CA SER A 155 -15.72 0.87 -6.23
C SER A 155 -15.08 0.77 -4.86
N VAL A 156 -15.73 1.25 -3.82
CA VAL A 156 -15.14 1.38 -2.49
C VAL A 156 -15.03 0.04 -1.78
N GLY A 157 -13.81 -0.29 -1.35
CA GLY A 157 -13.49 -1.43 -0.48
C GLY A 157 -13.37 -1.05 0.99
N VAL A 158 -13.11 -2.04 1.83
CA VAL A 158 -12.84 -1.87 3.27
C VAL A 158 -11.42 -1.38 3.46
N PRO A 159 -11.16 -0.22 4.09
CA PRO A 159 -9.81 0.31 4.27
C PRO A 159 -8.97 -0.55 5.21
N GLY A 160 -7.69 -0.71 4.89
CA GLY A 160 -6.79 -1.59 5.65
C GLY A 160 -5.51 -0.94 6.17
N THR A 161 -5.10 0.21 5.63
CA THR A 161 -3.82 0.84 5.93
C THR A 161 -3.57 1.02 7.43
N VAL A 162 -4.54 1.59 8.17
CA VAL A 162 -4.33 1.93 9.59
C VAL A 162 -4.29 0.69 10.47
N TRP A 163 -5.09 -0.34 10.17
CA TRP A 163 -5.02 -1.65 10.85
C TRP A 163 -3.66 -2.32 10.65
N MET A 164 -3.12 -2.28 9.44
CA MET A 164 -1.80 -2.84 9.16
C MET A 164 -0.70 -2.10 9.93
N LEU A 165 -0.77 -0.78 9.98
CA LEU A 165 0.19 0.04 10.72
C LEU A 165 0.12 -0.23 12.24
N GLU A 166 -1.08 -0.39 12.79
CA GLU A 166 -1.24 -0.74 14.21
C GLU A 166 -0.68 -2.14 14.49
N LEU A 167 -0.97 -3.13 13.63
CA LEU A 167 -0.42 -4.48 13.75
C LEU A 167 1.12 -4.49 13.70
N ALA A 168 1.70 -3.72 12.80
CA ALA A 168 3.15 -3.58 12.70
C ALA A 168 3.75 -2.85 13.91
N HIS A 169 3.08 -1.80 14.41
CA HIS A 169 3.50 -1.06 15.60
C HIS A 169 3.49 -1.92 16.86
N GLN A 170 2.48 -2.77 17.05
CA GLN A 170 2.41 -3.70 18.18
C GLN A 170 3.62 -4.64 18.24
N GLN A 171 4.25 -4.95 17.09
CA GLN A 171 5.39 -5.86 17.01
C GLN A 171 6.74 -5.15 17.00
N HIS A 172 6.84 -3.97 16.40
CA HIS A 172 8.10 -3.28 16.10
C HIS A 172 8.14 -1.81 16.52
N GLY A 173 7.07 -1.26 17.09
CA GLY A 173 7.03 0.11 17.59
C GLY A 173 7.92 0.31 18.81
N LYS A 174 8.52 1.48 18.93
CA LYS A 174 9.35 1.91 20.05
C LYS A 174 8.77 3.12 20.77
N LEU A 175 8.20 4.05 20.03
CA LEU A 175 7.56 5.23 20.59
C LEU A 175 6.08 4.96 20.86
N PRO A 176 5.46 5.69 21.79
CA PRO A 176 4.02 5.59 22.02
C PRO A 176 3.23 5.88 20.74
N TRP A 177 2.24 5.04 20.43
CA TRP A 177 1.39 5.16 19.25
C TRP A 177 0.88 6.59 19.00
N ALA A 178 0.36 7.25 20.04
CA ALA A 178 -0.19 8.61 19.93
C ALA A 178 0.84 9.66 19.48
N THR A 179 2.12 9.47 19.75
CA THR A 179 3.20 10.36 19.34
C THR A 179 3.33 10.43 17.83
N LEU A 180 3.07 9.32 17.13
CA LEU A 180 3.31 9.16 15.71
C LEU A 180 2.33 9.97 14.84
N PHE A 181 1.22 10.41 15.42
CA PHE A 181 0.19 11.20 14.75
C PHE A 181 0.41 12.72 14.88
N GLN A 182 1.30 13.14 15.78
CA GLN A 182 1.52 14.58 16.07
C GLN A 182 1.91 15.40 14.83
N PRO A 183 2.79 14.92 13.92
CA PRO A 183 3.11 15.66 12.71
C PRO A 183 1.88 15.95 11.82
N ALA A 184 1.04 14.94 11.60
CA ALA A 184 -0.16 15.08 10.79
C ALA A 184 -1.21 15.98 11.47
N ILE A 185 -1.38 15.87 12.79
CA ILE A 185 -2.28 16.73 13.58
C ILE A 185 -1.85 18.19 13.48
N ALA A 186 -0.55 18.47 13.66
CA ALA A 186 0.00 19.82 13.56
C ALA A 186 -0.22 20.41 12.16
N LEU A 187 0.18 19.70 11.11
CA LEU A 187 0.01 20.14 9.71
C LEU A 187 -1.46 20.35 9.33
N ALA A 188 -2.35 19.49 9.82
CA ALA A 188 -3.78 19.64 9.55
C ALA A 188 -4.41 20.84 10.29
N THR A 189 -3.93 21.14 11.50
CA THR A 189 -4.42 22.23 12.34
C THR A 189 -3.85 23.59 11.90
N ASP A 190 -2.52 23.66 11.78
CA ASP A 190 -1.81 24.90 11.46
C ASP A 190 -1.85 25.22 9.98
N GLY A 191 -1.98 24.17 9.16
CA GLY A 191 -2.02 24.22 7.71
C GLY A 191 -0.67 23.90 7.07
N PHE A 192 -0.73 23.49 5.82
CA PHE A 192 0.43 23.27 4.94
C PHE A 192 0.24 24.05 3.64
N LYS A 193 1.34 24.37 2.98
CA LYS A 193 1.28 25.09 1.70
C LYS A 193 0.96 24.12 0.55
N VAL A 194 -0.03 24.49 -0.27
CA VAL A 194 -0.35 23.77 -1.51
C VAL A 194 0.90 23.72 -2.39
N SER A 195 1.32 22.53 -2.74
CA SER A 195 2.49 22.30 -3.58
C SER A 195 2.18 22.54 -5.06
N PRO A 196 3.21 22.78 -5.92
CA PRO A 196 3.04 22.85 -7.36
C PRO A 196 2.39 21.59 -7.94
N ARG A 197 2.74 20.41 -7.41
CA ARG A 197 2.18 19.12 -7.83
C ARG A 197 0.69 19.03 -7.49
N LEU A 198 0.31 19.28 -6.24
CA LEU A 198 -1.09 19.24 -5.83
C LEU A 198 -1.94 20.22 -6.63
N ASN A 199 -1.49 21.47 -6.83
CA ASN A 199 -2.18 22.46 -7.64
C ASN A 199 -2.39 21.98 -9.09
N THR A 200 -1.34 21.41 -9.71
CA THR A 200 -1.41 20.89 -11.09
C THR A 200 -2.42 19.75 -11.21
N LEU A 201 -2.41 18.81 -10.26
CA LEU A 201 -3.32 17.66 -10.25
C LEU A 201 -4.78 18.09 -10.02
N LEU A 202 -5.01 19.04 -9.10
CA LEU A 202 -6.35 19.61 -8.85
C LEU A 202 -6.90 20.36 -10.08
N LYS A 203 -6.05 21.08 -10.82
CA LYS A 203 -6.46 21.76 -12.06
C LYS A 203 -6.88 20.79 -13.15
N ASN A 204 -6.21 19.65 -13.23
CA ASN A 204 -6.47 18.63 -14.24
C ASN A 204 -7.61 17.69 -13.87
N GLU A 205 -8.00 17.65 -12.59
CA GLU A 205 -9.08 16.79 -12.11
C GLU A 205 -10.45 17.37 -12.46
N LYS A 206 -11.28 16.54 -13.12
CA LYS A 206 -12.55 17.01 -13.70
C LYS A 206 -13.77 16.70 -12.83
N ASN A 207 -13.69 15.66 -12.00
CA ASN A 207 -14.86 15.08 -11.34
C ASN A 207 -14.89 15.36 -9.83
N LEU A 208 -13.73 15.60 -9.20
CA LEU A 208 -13.61 15.82 -7.75
C LEU A 208 -14.50 16.97 -7.23
N LYS A 209 -14.73 17.99 -8.07
CA LYS A 209 -15.62 19.12 -7.77
C LYS A 209 -17.11 18.74 -7.65
N ALA A 210 -17.51 17.59 -8.14
CA ALA A 210 -18.88 17.11 -8.00
C ALA A 210 -19.20 16.69 -6.55
N ASP A 211 -18.18 16.35 -5.77
CA ASP A 211 -18.32 16.12 -4.34
C ASP A 211 -18.27 17.46 -3.60
N PRO A 212 -19.34 17.90 -2.93
CA PRO A 212 -19.39 19.24 -2.32
C PRO A 212 -18.38 19.43 -1.19
N VAL A 213 -17.98 18.35 -0.49
CA VAL A 213 -16.98 18.39 0.58
C VAL A 213 -15.59 18.59 -0.01
N ALA A 214 -15.26 17.85 -1.07
CA ALA A 214 -14.00 18.01 -1.79
C ALA A 214 -13.90 19.37 -2.50
N ALA A 215 -15.00 19.83 -3.11
CA ALA A 215 -15.07 21.15 -3.73
C ALA A 215 -14.76 22.27 -2.73
N ALA A 216 -15.39 22.26 -1.56
CA ALA A 216 -15.16 23.27 -0.52
C ALA A 216 -13.74 23.24 0.05
N TYR A 217 -13.06 22.09 0.00
CA TYR A 217 -11.72 21.95 0.57
C TYR A 217 -10.62 22.32 -0.43
N PHE A 218 -10.70 21.84 -1.67
CA PHE A 218 -9.62 21.95 -2.65
C PHE A 218 -9.72 23.14 -3.61
N TYR A 219 -10.89 23.78 -3.66
CA TYR A 219 -11.16 24.83 -4.64
C TYR A 219 -11.71 26.10 -3.97
N ASP A 220 -11.50 27.23 -4.61
CA ASP A 220 -12.04 28.52 -4.18
C ASP A 220 -13.52 28.70 -4.58
N ALA A 221 -14.10 29.82 -4.23
CA ALA A 221 -15.51 30.14 -4.53
C ALA A 221 -15.83 30.25 -6.04
N LYS A 222 -14.80 30.39 -6.90
CA LYS A 222 -14.94 30.38 -8.36
C LYS A 222 -14.81 28.97 -8.95
N GLY A 223 -14.43 28.00 -8.12
CA GLY A 223 -14.14 26.63 -8.52
C GLY A 223 -12.74 26.45 -9.09
N ASP A 224 -11.83 27.40 -8.83
CA ASP A 224 -10.42 27.24 -9.19
C ASP A 224 -9.66 26.56 -8.07
N ALA A 225 -8.70 25.67 -8.46
CA ALA A 225 -7.85 25.00 -7.49
C ALA A 225 -7.02 26.03 -6.70
N TRP A 226 -6.93 25.86 -5.38
CA TRP A 226 -6.13 26.74 -4.54
C TRP A 226 -4.72 26.92 -5.14
N PRO A 227 -4.21 28.17 -5.21
CA PRO A 227 -2.91 28.44 -5.84
C PRO A 227 -1.76 27.85 -5.02
N VAL A 228 -0.63 27.63 -5.69
CA VAL A 228 0.62 27.23 -5.05
C VAL A 228 0.96 28.19 -3.92
N GLY A 229 1.30 27.66 -2.75
CA GLY A 229 1.61 28.44 -1.55
C GLY A 229 0.39 28.82 -0.69
N HIS A 230 -0.84 28.59 -1.17
CA HIS A 230 -2.02 28.74 -0.31
C HIS A 230 -1.91 27.82 0.91
N VAL A 231 -2.25 28.34 2.09
CA VAL A 231 -2.21 27.56 3.34
C VAL A 231 -3.53 26.80 3.48
N LEU A 232 -3.47 25.51 3.28
CA LEU A 232 -4.63 24.62 3.37
C LEU A 232 -4.69 23.96 4.75
N LYS A 233 -5.82 24.10 5.45
CA LYS A 233 -6.06 23.53 6.79
C LYS A 233 -7.15 22.47 6.72
N ASN A 234 -6.99 21.41 7.51
CA ASN A 234 -8.01 20.36 7.63
C ASN A 234 -8.24 19.96 9.09
N PRO A 235 -8.97 20.76 9.86
CA PRO A 235 -9.22 20.49 11.28
C PRO A 235 -9.96 19.16 11.51
N ALA A 236 -10.76 18.72 10.55
CA ALA A 236 -11.44 17.43 10.66
C ALA A 236 -10.49 16.25 10.49
N TYR A 237 -9.50 16.35 9.61
CA TYR A 237 -8.43 15.36 9.54
C TYR A 237 -7.64 15.31 10.85
N ALA A 238 -7.32 16.47 11.44
CA ALA A 238 -6.69 16.55 12.75
C ALA A 238 -7.50 15.82 13.82
N LEU A 239 -8.82 15.99 13.86
CA LEU A 239 -9.71 15.30 14.79
C LEU A 239 -9.69 13.78 14.58
N VAL A 240 -9.74 13.31 13.32
CA VAL A 240 -9.66 11.87 13.01
C VAL A 240 -8.31 11.32 13.47
N MET A 241 -7.21 12.04 13.20
CA MET A 241 -5.87 11.65 13.68
C MET A 241 -5.79 11.56 15.19
N GLN A 242 -6.37 12.52 15.93
CA GLN A 242 -6.45 12.51 17.40
C GLN A 242 -7.23 11.29 17.92
N ARG A 243 -8.35 10.95 17.26
CA ARG A 243 -9.13 9.76 17.64
C ARG A 243 -8.36 8.46 17.37
N ILE A 244 -7.71 8.33 16.21
CA ILE A 244 -6.87 7.15 15.92
C ILE A 244 -5.70 7.07 16.92
N ALA A 245 -5.07 8.20 17.25
CA ALA A 245 -3.98 8.27 18.21
C ALA A 245 -4.37 7.79 19.62
N THR A 246 -5.62 8.00 20.03
CA THR A 246 -6.11 7.67 21.37
C THR A 246 -6.88 6.35 21.46
N GLN A 247 -7.50 5.91 20.37
CA GLN A 247 -8.42 4.77 20.36
C GLN A 247 -7.97 3.64 19.41
N GLY A 248 -6.92 3.84 18.62
CA GLY A 248 -6.40 2.86 17.66
C GLY A 248 -7.14 2.84 16.31
N ALA A 249 -6.77 1.89 15.46
CA ALA A 249 -7.28 1.74 14.10
C ALA A 249 -8.80 1.49 14.04
N LYS A 250 -9.37 0.86 15.06
CA LYS A 250 -10.80 0.54 15.14
C LYS A 250 -11.73 1.72 14.93
N VAL A 251 -11.27 2.94 15.19
CA VAL A 251 -12.02 4.20 15.00
C VAL A 251 -12.55 4.35 13.57
N LEU A 252 -11.84 3.84 12.57
CA LEU A 252 -12.29 3.87 11.17
C LEU A 252 -13.30 2.76 10.85
N HIS A 253 -13.41 1.76 11.69
CA HIS A 253 -14.16 0.53 11.45
C HIS A 253 -15.41 0.41 12.33
N GLU A 254 -15.50 1.23 13.38
CA GLU A 254 -16.60 1.24 14.33
C GLU A 254 -17.03 2.68 14.66
N GLY A 255 -18.24 2.84 15.20
CA GLY A 255 -18.74 4.12 15.67
C GLY A 255 -19.15 5.11 14.57
N ASP A 256 -19.09 6.40 14.89
CA ASP A 256 -19.60 7.49 14.04
C ASP A 256 -18.81 7.69 12.75
N ILE A 257 -17.48 7.51 12.78
CA ILE A 257 -16.62 7.60 11.58
C ILE A 257 -16.99 6.48 10.59
N ALA A 258 -17.10 5.25 11.07
CA ALA A 258 -17.53 4.12 10.25
C ALA A 258 -18.92 4.35 9.64
N GLN A 259 -19.86 4.87 10.43
CA GLN A 259 -21.20 5.24 9.95
C GLN A 259 -21.15 6.30 8.86
N ALA A 260 -20.31 7.33 9.03
CA ALA A 260 -20.14 8.39 8.03
C ALA A 260 -19.54 7.86 6.73
N ILE A 261 -18.54 6.96 6.80
CA ILE A 261 -17.95 6.28 5.64
C ILE A 261 -19.04 5.50 4.88
N VAL A 262 -19.76 4.63 5.59
CA VAL A 262 -20.83 3.79 4.99
C VAL A 262 -21.94 4.66 4.38
N ALA A 263 -22.35 5.72 5.08
CA ALA A 263 -23.36 6.64 4.58
C ALA A 263 -22.90 7.35 3.29
N LYS A 264 -21.64 7.81 3.23
CA LYS A 264 -21.07 8.45 2.05
C LYS A 264 -21.06 7.50 0.84
N VAL A 265 -20.64 6.26 1.07
CA VAL A 265 -20.57 5.21 0.03
C VAL A 265 -21.95 4.82 -0.47
N LYS A 266 -22.90 4.60 0.42
CA LYS A 266 -24.27 4.15 0.06
C LYS A 266 -25.13 5.23 -0.55
N ASN A 267 -24.92 6.49 -0.18
CA ASN A 267 -25.77 7.61 -0.61
C ASN A 267 -25.20 8.38 -1.81
N HIS A 268 -24.19 7.83 -2.52
CA HIS A 268 -23.72 8.48 -3.74
C HIS A 268 -24.84 8.54 -4.78
N PRO A 269 -25.15 9.72 -5.34
CA PRO A 269 -26.39 9.94 -6.10
C PRO A 269 -26.51 9.10 -7.37
N THR A 270 -25.40 8.77 -8.01
CA THR A 270 -25.39 8.06 -9.30
C THR A 270 -24.73 6.69 -9.24
N ASN A 271 -23.83 6.46 -8.28
CA ASN A 271 -22.99 5.26 -8.21
C ASN A 271 -22.82 4.78 -6.75
N ALA A 272 -23.93 4.45 -6.11
CA ALA A 272 -23.95 3.95 -4.73
C ALA A 272 -23.18 2.63 -4.58
N GLY A 273 -22.49 2.47 -3.46
CA GLY A 273 -21.69 1.28 -3.14
C GLY A 273 -22.36 0.33 -2.17
N LEU A 274 -21.70 -0.78 -1.91
CA LEU A 274 -22.22 -1.89 -1.11
C LEU A 274 -21.62 -1.97 0.30
N LEU A 275 -20.60 -1.14 0.60
CA LEU A 275 -19.90 -1.16 1.90
C LEU A 275 -20.88 -1.08 3.07
N SER A 276 -20.70 -1.93 4.06
CA SER A 276 -21.52 -2.00 5.26
C SER A 276 -20.69 -1.85 6.54
N LEU A 277 -21.35 -1.56 7.66
CA LEU A 277 -20.67 -1.54 8.97
C LEU A 277 -20.13 -2.92 9.34
N GLN A 278 -20.76 -4.00 8.87
CA GLN A 278 -20.28 -5.35 9.12
C GLN A 278 -18.98 -5.63 8.35
N ASP A 279 -18.84 -5.12 7.12
CA ASP A 279 -17.61 -5.25 6.36
C ASP A 279 -16.46 -4.56 7.08
N LEU A 280 -16.70 -3.34 7.57
CA LEU A 280 -15.71 -2.58 8.35
C LEU A 280 -15.33 -3.34 9.64
N ALA A 281 -16.31 -3.77 10.44
CA ALA A 281 -16.07 -4.44 11.73
C ALA A 281 -15.33 -5.79 11.58
N ASN A 282 -15.50 -6.48 10.46
CA ASN A 282 -14.88 -7.79 10.21
C ASN A 282 -13.45 -7.69 9.66
N TYR A 283 -13.00 -6.50 9.25
CA TYR A 283 -11.68 -6.36 8.64
C TYR A 283 -10.55 -6.66 9.62
N GLN A 284 -9.55 -7.38 9.15
CA GLN A 284 -8.32 -7.66 9.88
C GLN A 284 -7.11 -7.57 8.93
N ALA A 285 -6.12 -6.78 9.31
CA ALA A 285 -4.82 -6.81 8.64
C ALA A 285 -4.11 -8.15 8.90
N LYS A 286 -3.26 -8.58 7.99
CA LYS A 286 -2.61 -9.91 8.03
C LYS A 286 -1.09 -9.78 8.01
N THR A 287 -0.43 -10.77 8.61
CA THR A 287 0.98 -11.05 8.32
C THR A 287 1.06 -12.13 7.25
N ARG A 288 2.02 -11.99 6.34
CA ARG A 288 2.29 -12.99 5.30
C ARG A 288 3.77 -13.38 5.32
N VAL A 289 4.07 -14.55 4.78
CA VAL A 289 5.46 -14.97 4.58
C VAL A 289 5.98 -14.27 3.34
N PRO A 290 7.07 -13.47 3.44
CA PRO A 290 7.67 -12.84 2.27
C PRO A 290 8.06 -13.88 1.22
N LEU A 291 7.93 -13.53 -0.06
CA LEU A 291 8.41 -14.36 -1.15
C LEU A 291 9.79 -13.87 -1.57
N CYS A 292 10.77 -14.78 -1.55
CA CYS A 292 12.17 -14.46 -1.84
C CYS A 292 12.72 -15.32 -2.97
N PHE A 293 13.71 -14.80 -3.70
CA PHE A 293 14.50 -15.55 -4.67
C PHE A 293 15.96 -15.09 -4.63
N ASP A 294 16.87 -15.97 -5.03
CA ASP A 294 18.28 -15.65 -5.14
C ASP A 294 18.59 -15.06 -6.52
N TYR A 295 19.44 -14.04 -6.54
CA TYR A 295 19.88 -13.37 -7.75
C TYR A 295 21.40 -13.21 -7.74
N ASP A 296 22.06 -13.90 -8.67
CA ASP A 296 23.51 -13.92 -8.78
C ASP A 296 23.99 -12.81 -9.75
N VAL A 297 24.84 -11.92 -9.25
CA VAL A 297 25.58 -10.92 -10.02
C VAL A 297 27.04 -11.04 -9.61
N ALA A 298 27.82 -11.82 -10.37
CA ALA A 298 29.20 -12.11 -10.01
C ALA A 298 30.03 -10.85 -9.72
N PRO A 299 30.78 -10.79 -8.59
CA PRO A 299 31.02 -11.91 -7.64
C PRO A 299 29.96 -12.03 -6.53
N GLU A 300 28.95 -11.20 -6.51
CA GLU A 300 27.97 -11.11 -5.42
C GLU A 300 26.73 -11.97 -5.68
N ARG A 301 26.15 -12.45 -4.58
CA ARG A 301 24.84 -13.12 -4.59
C ARG A 301 23.90 -12.33 -3.69
N TYR A 302 22.75 -11.99 -4.21
CA TYR A 302 21.70 -11.25 -3.52
C TYR A 302 20.48 -12.14 -3.25
N GLN A 303 19.85 -11.98 -2.09
CA GLN A 303 18.51 -12.46 -1.86
C GLN A 303 17.54 -11.30 -2.04
N ILE A 304 16.64 -11.40 -2.99
CA ILE A 304 15.61 -10.41 -3.26
C ILE A 304 14.29 -10.91 -2.68
N CYS A 305 13.73 -10.14 -1.78
CA CYS A 305 12.46 -10.46 -1.11
C CYS A 305 11.41 -9.40 -1.41
N GLY A 306 10.16 -9.82 -1.49
CA GLY A 306 9.06 -8.90 -1.72
C GLY A 306 7.75 -9.38 -1.11
N MET A 307 6.75 -8.51 -1.19
CA MET A 307 5.39 -8.85 -0.77
C MET A 307 4.84 -9.99 -1.62
N PRO A 308 4.38 -11.09 -1.01
CA PRO A 308 3.76 -12.19 -1.75
C PRO A 308 2.38 -11.75 -2.31
N PRO A 309 1.71 -12.57 -3.11
CA PRO A 309 0.32 -12.33 -3.43
C PRO A 309 -0.55 -12.04 -2.18
N PRO A 310 -1.47 -11.07 -2.29
CA PRO A 310 -2.06 -10.52 -3.52
C PRO A 310 -1.20 -9.47 -4.26
N SER A 311 0.01 -9.15 -3.80
CA SER A 311 0.95 -8.35 -4.58
C SER A 311 1.58 -9.19 -5.69
N SER A 312 1.82 -8.57 -6.83
CA SER A 312 2.50 -9.21 -7.96
C SER A 312 3.96 -8.79 -8.11
N GLY A 313 4.43 -7.83 -7.31
CA GLY A 313 5.71 -7.15 -7.54
C GLY A 313 6.90 -8.09 -7.55
N VAL A 314 7.08 -8.88 -6.49
CA VAL A 314 8.22 -9.78 -6.37
C VAL A 314 8.23 -10.86 -7.46
N ILE A 315 7.06 -11.38 -7.84
CA ILE A 315 6.96 -12.38 -8.92
C ILE A 315 7.36 -11.76 -10.26
N ALA A 316 6.84 -10.58 -10.57
CA ALA A 316 7.19 -9.89 -11.81
C ALA A 316 8.69 -9.54 -11.87
N ILE A 317 9.26 -9.02 -10.79
CA ILE A 317 10.70 -8.72 -10.70
C ILE A 317 11.52 -10.00 -10.85
N GLY A 318 11.18 -11.06 -10.11
CA GLY A 318 11.88 -12.35 -10.17
C GLY A 318 11.83 -12.97 -11.56
N GLN A 319 10.68 -12.92 -12.23
CA GLN A 319 10.56 -13.37 -13.61
C GLN A 319 11.39 -12.53 -14.59
N ILE A 320 11.31 -11.21 -14.51
CA ILE A 320 12.08 -10.32 -15.40
C ILE A 320 13.58 -10.59 -15.24
N LEU A 321 14.10 -10.57 -14.02
CA LEU A 321 15.51 -10.79 -13.74
C LEU A 321 15.95 -12.20 -14.15
N GLY A 322 15.16 -13.23 -13.81
CA GLY A 322 15.48 -14.60 -14.16
C GLY A 322 15.39 -14.88 -15.66
N ILE A 323 14.48 -14.25 -16.40
CA ILE A 323 14.43 -14.33 -17.87
C ILE A 323 15.66 -13.63 -18.46
N LEU A 324 16.01 -12.43 -18.00
CA LEU A 324 17.19 -11.68 -18.47
C LEU A 324 18.48 -12.45 -18.23
N ASN A 325 18.64 -13.13 -17.10
CA ASN A 325 19.81 -13.97 -16.82
C ASN A 325 20.00 -15.12 -17.82
N ASN A 326 18.96 -15.53 -18.52
CA ASN A 326 19.02 -16.53 -19.59
C ASN A 326 19.17 -15.93 -21.00
N THR A 327 19.50 -14.65 -21.11
CA THR A 327 19.81 -13.93 -22.35
C THR A 327 21.24 -13.40 -22.33
N GLN A 328 21.61 -12.61 -23.32
CA GLN A 328 22.91 -11.92 -23.35
C GLN A 328 22.95 -10.64 -22.47
N ALA A 329 21.83 -10.23 -21.85
CA ALA A 329 21.75 -8.99 -21.07
C ALA A 329 22.83 -8.88 -19.97
N PRO A 330 23.18 -9.93 -19.19
CA PRO A 330 24.22 -9.86 -18.17
C PRO A 330 25.63 -9.59 -18.69
N GLN A 331 25.90 -9.90 -19.97
CA GLN A 331 27.20 -9.70 -20.61
C GLN A 331 27.29 -8.37 -21.37
N MET A 332 26.18 -7.65 -21.50
CA MET A 332 26.19 -6.35 -22.18
C MET A 332 26.94 -5.31 -21.36
N PRO A 333 27.89 -4.57 -21.95
CA PRO A 333 28.61 -3.54 -21.23
C PRO A 333 27.65 -2.43 -20.82
N LEU A 334 27.64 -2.10 -19.55
CA LEU A 334 27.12 -0.82 -19.11
C LEU A 334 28.09 0.25 -19.61
N ASN A 335 27.59 1.26 -20.32
CA ASN A 335 28.42 2.37 -20.72
C ASN A 335 28.97 3.07 -19.47
N ALA A 336 30.22 2.77 -19.16
CA ALA A 336 30.90 3.19 -17.94
C ALA A 336 31.50 4.62 -18.04
N SER A 337 30.84 5.55 -18.71
CA SER A 337 31.25 6.96 -18.62
C SER A 337 30.96 7.46 -17.20
N LYS A 338 31.83 8.29 -16.63
CA LYS A 338 31.75 8.73 -15.22
C LYS A 338 30.48 9.54 -14.88
N GLN A 339 29.73 9.98 -15.87
CA GLN A 339 28.40 10.61 -15.79
C GLN A 339 27.62 10.33 -17.08
N PRO A 340 27.14 9.10 -17.28
CA PRO A 340 26.38 8.78 -18.47
C PRO A 340 25.03 9.54 -18.46
N THR A 341 24.67 10.08 -19.61
CA THR A 341 23.30 10.54 -19.85
C THR A 341 22.35 9.34 -19.87
N VAL A 342 21.05 9.56 -19.72
CA VAL A 342 20.04 8.47 -19.75
C VAL A 342 20.17 7.65 -21.04
N ASP A 343 20.50 8.30 -22.17
CA ASP A 343 20.68 7.66 -23.48
C ASP A 343 21.95 6.80 -23.57
N GLU A 344 22.92 7.00 -22.68
CA GLU A 344 24.17 6.24 -22.61
C GLU A 344 24.09 5.02 -21.66
N TYR A 345 23.08 4.95 -20.78
CA TYR A 345 22.93 3.86 -19.82
C TYR A 345 22.37 2.58 -20.42
N LEU A 346 21.47 2.69 -21.40
CA LEU A 346 20.72 1.54 -21.91
C LEU A 346 20.88 1.48 -23.43
N SER A 347 21.60 0.46 -23.93
CA SER A 347 21.58 0.20 -25.37
C SER A 347 20.16 -0.21 -25.82
N PRO A 348 19.76 0.09 -27.07
CA PRO A 348 18.48 -0.36 -27.62
C PRO A 348 18.27 -1.87 -27.50
N GLU A 349 19.35 -2.65 -27.62
CA GLU A 349 19.34 -4.11 -27.51
C GLU A 349 19.02 -4.54 -26.08
N TRP A 350 19.64 -3.91 -25.07
CA TRP A 350 19.33 -4.19 -23.66
C TRP A 350 17.88 -3.83 -23.33
N LEU A 351 17.45 -2.66 -23.79
CA LEU A 351 16.09 -2.20 -23.59
C LEU A 351 15.07 -3.14 -24.25
N HIS A 352 15.38 -3.64 -25.45
CA HIS A 352 14.57 -4.65 -26.13
C HIS A 352 14.41 -5.91 -25.26
N LEU A 353 15.51 -6.48 -24.76
CA LEU A 353 15.48 -7.67 -23.91
C LEU A 353 14.66 -7.44 -22.64
N TYR A 354 14.84 -6.29 -21.99
CA TYR A 354 14.10 -5.92 -20.80
C TYR A 354 12.60 -5.79 -21.07
N LEU A 355 12.20 -5.14 -22.15
CA LEU A 355 10.80 -4.97 -22.51
C LEU A 355 10.13 -6.32 -22.87
N GLU A 356 10.84 -7.19 -23.59
CA GLU A 356 10.32 -8.51 -23.95
C GLU A 356 10.21 -9.42 -22.71
N ALA A 357 11.21 -9.42 -21.81
CA ALA A 357 11.14 -10.11 -20.52
C ALA A 357 9.96 -9.59 -19.68
N SER A 358 9.77 -8.27 -19.64
CA SER A 358 8.65 -7.65 -18.94
C SER A 358 7.30 -8.08 -19.51
N ARG A 359 7.14 -8.13 -20.86
CA ARG A 359 5.91 -8.62 -21.49
C ARG A 359 5.58 -10.04 -21.07
N LEU A 360 6.57 -10.93 -21.03
CA LEU A 360 6.39 -12.31 -20.62
C LEU A 360 5.97 -12.41 -19.15
N ALA A 361 6.66 -11.68 -18.26
CA ALA A 361 6.34 -11.64 -16.83
C ALA A 361 4.93 -11.07 -16.56
N PHE A 362 4.56 -10.00 -17.24
CA PHE A 362 3.22 -9.40 -17.07
C PHE A 362 2.11 -10.25 -17.67
N ALA A 363 2.38 -11.05 -18.72
CA ALA A 363 1.42 -12.02 -19.21
C ALA A 363 1.15 -13.12 -18.18
N ASP A 364 2.19 -13.61 -17.52
CA ASP A 364 2.06 -14.61 -16.44
C ASP A 364 1.39 -13.99 -15.20
N ARG A 365 1.79 -12.78 -14.82
CA ARG A 365 1.14 -12.01 -13.75
C ARG A 365 -0.37 -11.89 -14.00
N ALA A 366 -0.75 -11.47 -15.19
CA ALA A 366 -2.15 -11.26 -15.54
C ALA A 366 -2.96 -12.57 -15.51
N GLN A 367 -2.34 -13.70 -15.77
CA GLN A 367 -2.99 -15.00 -15.81
C GLN A 367 -3.09 -15.65 -14.43
N TYR A 368 -2.05 -15.58 -13.61
CA TYR A 368 -1.88 -16.44 -12.44
C TYR A 368 -1.95 -15.71 -11.10
N VAL A 369 -1.48 -14.45 -11.01
CA VAL A 369 -1.40 -13.79 -9.70
C VAL A 369 -2.79 -13.33 -9.25
N ALA A 370 -3.19 -13.85 -8.10
CA ALA A 370 -4.49 -13.59 -7.48
C ALA A 370 -4.35 -13.54 -5.95
N ASP A 371 -5.45 -13.26 -5.26
CA ASP A 371 -5.50 -13.28 -3.81
C ASP A 371 -5.42 -14.72 -3.28
N PRO A 372 -4.40 -15.05 -2.48
CA PRO A 372 -4.18 -16.41 -1.96
C PRO A 372 -5.29 -16.87 -1.00
N ASP A 373 -6.07 -15.96 -0.46
CA ASP A 373 -7.18 -16.31 0.43
C ASP A 373 -8.37 -16.91 -0.36
N PHE A 374 -8.38 -16.76 -1.69
CA PHE A 374 -9.45 -17.25 -2.58
C PHE A 374 -8.95 -18.15 -3.70
N VAL A 375 -7.72 -17.95 -4.17
CA VAL A 375 -7.16 -18.67 -5.31
C VAL A 375 -5.82 -19.30 -4.94
N LYS A 376 -5.71 -20.59 -5.13
CA LYS A 376 -4.46 -21.30 -4.91
C LYS A 376 -3.42 -20.93 -5.96
N ALA A 377 -2.16 -20.92 -5.54
CA ALA A 377 -1.03 -20.76 -6.44
C ALA A 377 -0.97 -21.84 -7.54
N PRO A 378 -0.37 -21.56 -8.71
CA PRO A 378 0.04 -22.60 -9.63
C PRO A 378 0.94 -23.61 -8.91
N LEU A 379 0.67 -24.89 -9.09
CA LEU A 379 1.39 -25.98 -8.40
C LEU A 379 1.38 -25.88 -6.86
N ASP A 380 0.38 -25.19 -6.29
CA ASP A 380 0.25 -24.89 -4.86
C ASP A 380 1.41 -24.05 -4.26
N ASP A 381 2.28 -23.46 -5.12
CA ASP A 381 3.40 -22.62 -4.70
C ASP A 381 3.60 -21.43 -5.67
N TRP A 382 3.56 -20.20 -5.16
CA TRP A 382 3.82 -19.00 -5.94
C TRP A 382 5.25 -18.91 -6.49
N ALA A 383 6.23 -19.54 -5.81
CA ALA A 383 7.61 -19.60 -6.28
C ALA A 383 7.74 -20.39 -7.60
N SER A 384 6.78 -21.24 -7.94
CA SER A 384 6.75 -21.98 -9.21
C SER A 384 6.79 -21.07 -10.45
N LEU A 385 6.28 -19.83 -10.33
CA LEU A 385 6.36 -18.83 -11.38
C LEU A 385 7.77 -18.26 -11.58
N MET A 386 8.67 -18.50 -10.63
CA MET A 386 10.08 -18.07 -10.66
C MET A 386 11.03 -19.28 -10.77
N ASP A 387 10.52 -20.47 -11.06
CA ASP A 387 11.35 -21.65 -11.25
C ASP A 387 12.37 -21.44 -12.37
N PRO A 388 13.68 -21.71 -12.15
CA PRO A 388 14.74 -21.45 -13.14
C PRO A 388 14.53 -22.15 -14.48
N LEU A 389 14.00 -23.38 -14.50
CA LEU A 389 13.72 -24.10 -15.74
C LEU A 389 12.57 -23.46 -16.51
N TYR A 390 11.53 -23.03 -15.78
CA TYR A 390 10.43 -22.28 -16.37
C TYR A 390 10.92 -20.96 -16.99
N LEU A 391 11.73 -20.20 -16.27
CA LEU A 391 12.27 -18.92 -16.75
C LEU A 391 13.19 -19.12 -17.96
N THR A 392 13.99 -20.20 -17.99
CA THR A 392 14.79 -20.57 -19.17
C THR A 392 13.92 -20.89 -20.39
N GLN A 393 12.75 -21.52 -20.19
CA GLN A 393 11.81 -21.76 -21.30
C GLN A 393 11.18 -20.46 -21.79
N ARG A 394 10.84 -19.55 -20.87
CA ARG A 394 10.28 -18.24 -21.21
C ARG A 394 11.29 -17.38 -21.99
N SER A 395 12.56 -17.37 -21.61
CA SER A 395 13.60 -16.59 -22.29
C SER A 395 13.77 -16.97 -23.77
N LYS A 396 13.58 -18.25 -24.13
CA LYS A 396 13.67 -18.72 -25.52
C LYS A 396 12.60 -18.15 -26.46
N LEU A 397 11.60 -17.48 -25.92
CA LEU A 397 10.55 -16.79 -26.72
C LEU A 397 10.98 -15.40 -27.18
N ILE A 398 12.07 -14.87 -26.61
CA ILE A 398 12.62 -13.57 -27.01
C ILE A 398 13.43 -13.76 -28.30
N THR A 399 13.11 -12.97 -29.30
CA THR A 399 13.81 -12.89 -30.60
C THR A 399 14.28 -11.47 -30.85
N ASP A 400 14.94 -11.23 -31.98
CA ASP A 400 15.41 -9.89 -32.36
C ASP A 400 14.27 -8.91 -32.72
N THR A 401 13.04 -9.41 -32.80
CA THR A 401 11.85 -8.60 -33.08
C THR A 401 10.88 -8.64 -31.93
N SER A 402 10.18 -7.52 -31.69
CA SER A 402 9.20 -7.44 -30.60
C SER A 402 8.06 -8.46 -30.80
N MET A 403 7.75 -9.22 -29.74
CA MET A 403 6.58 -10.11 -29.73
C MET A 403 5.25 -9.37 -29.68
N LYS A 404 5.26 -8.04 -29.49
CA LYS A 404 4.08 -7.17 -29.36
C LYS A 404 3.14 -7.59 -28.23
N THR A 405 2.59 -8.79 -28.28
CA THR A 405 1.72 -9.36 -27.24
C THR A 405 2.26 -10.70 -26.78
N ALA A 406 2.59 -10.79 -25.50
CA ALA A 406 2.99 -12.03 -24.86
C ALA A 406 1.77 -12.88 -24.45
N LYS A 407 1.93 -14.19 -24.47
CA LYS A 407 0.99 -15.13 -23.87
C LYS A 407 1.57 -15.67 -22.56
N ALA A 408 0.69 -15.91 -21.59
CA ALA A 408 1.08 -16.60 -20.38
C ALA A 408 1.66 -17.98 -20.68
N GLY A 409 2.71 -18.35 -19.96
CA GLY A 409 3.30 -19.68 -20.04
C GLY A 409 2.52 -20.68 -19.18
N LEU A 410 3.02 -21.92 -19.14
CA LEU A 410 2.55 -22.95 -18.24
C LEU A 410 3.70 -23.27 -17.26
N PRO A 411 3.64 -22.83 -16.01
CA PRO A 411 4.62 -23.21 -15.01
C PRO A 411 4.48 -24.72 -14.76
N THR A 412 5.30 -25.50 -15.42
CA THR A 412 5.34 -26.96 -15.26
C THR A 412 6.67 -27.33 -14.65
N SER A 413 6.68 -27.83 -13.42
CA SER A 413 7.72 -28.76 -13.05
C SER A 413 7.64 -29.96 -13.99
N VAL A 414 8.76 -30.55 -14.36
CA VAL A 414 9.00 -31.58 -15.39
C VAL A 414 8.07 -32.83 -15.36
N ARG A 415 7.09 -32.87 -14.47
CA ARG A 415 6.04 -33.90 -14.42
C ARG A 415 4.71 -33.32 -14.85
N ALA A 416 4.34 -33.69 -16.06
CA ALA A 416 3.06 -33.47 -16.66
C ALA A 416 1.90 -33.58 -15.66
N ILE A 417 1.37 -32.45 -15.23
CA ILE A 417 -0.03 -32.37 -14.81
C ILE A 417 -0.80 -31.95 -16.06
N LYS A 418 -1.07 -32.93 -16.91
CA LYS A 418 -2.17 -32.85 -17.87
C LYS A 418 -3.43 -32.60 -17.04
N THR A 419 -4.16 -31.55 -17.40
CA THR A 419 -5.55 -31.29 -17.01
C THR A 419 -5.77 -30.46 -15.76
N SER A 420 -6.42 -29.38 -15.98
CA SER A 420 -7.25 -28.50 -15.12
C SER A 420 -6.74 -27.11 -14.77
N VAL A 421 -5.52 -26.73 -15.06
CA VAL A 421 -5.01 -25.38 -14.76
C VAL A 421 -5.72 -24.29 -15.58
N ASN A 422 -6.15 -24.63 -16.81
CA ASN A 422 -6.68 -23.63 -17.74
C ASN A 422 -8.09 -23.04 -17.40
N ASN A 423 -8.82 -23.65 -16.48
CA ASN A 423 -10.19 -23.22 -16.18
C ASN A 423 -10.32 -22.38 -14.89
N ARG A 424 -9.23 -22.19 -14.15
CA ARG A 424 -9.26 -21.47 -12.86
C ARG A 424 -8.77 -20.02 -12.96
N TYR A 425 -8.02 -19.69 -14.00
CA TYR A 425 -7.38 -18.39 -14.15
C TYR A 425 -7.90 -17.68 -15.40
N ALA A 426 -8.30 -16.43 -15.25
CA ALA A 426 -8.67 -15.56 -16.36
C ALA A 426 -7.68 -14.41 -16.46
N PRO A 427 -7.17 -14.06 -17.66
CA PRO A 427 -6.24 -12.95 -17.80
C PRO A 427 -6.88 -11.63 -17.41
N MET A 428 -6.13 -10.80 -16.69
CA MET A 428 -6.53 -9.46 -16.26
C MET A 428 -6.34 -8.46 -17.42
N PRO A 429 -7.31 -7.59 -17.71
CA PRO A 429 -7.12 -6.52 -18.68
C PRO A 429 -6.13 -5.47 -18.13
N ASP A 430 -5.38 -4.83 -19.04
CA ASP A 430 -4.53 -3.71 -18.70
C ASP A 430 -5.35 -2.56 -18.15
N GLN A 431 -4.86 -1.94 -17.08
CA GLN A 431 -5.48 -0.77 -16.46
C GLN A 431 -4.43 0.32 -16.26
N PRO A 432 -4.78 1.59 -16.51
CA PRO A 432 -3.94 2.69 -16.11
C PRO A 432 -3.86 2.73 -14.58
N GLU A 433 -2.66 2.77 -14.04
CA GLU A 433 -2.40 2.95 -12.61
C GLU A 433 -2.11 4.42 -12.33
N TYR A 434 -2.84 5.02 -11.39
CA TYR A 434 -2.66 6.40 -10.99
C TYR A 434 -2.72 6.49 -9.47
N GLY A 435 -1.69 7.06 -8.86
CA GLY A 435 -1.74 7.44 -7.47
C GLY A 435 -1.37 6.34 -6.48
N THR A 436 -0.06 6.14 -6.30
CA THR A 436 0.52 5.26 -5.29
C THR A 436 1.75 5.96 -4.72
N SER A 437 2.00 5.82 -3.42
CA SER A 437 3.21 6.32 -2.76
C SER A 437 4.05 5.16 -2.24
N HIS A 438 5.37 5.33 -2.26
CA HIS A 438 6.31 4.39 -1.65
C HIS A 438 7.12 5.08 -0.55
N ILE A 439 7.40 4.33 0.50
CA ILE A 439 8.14 4.76 1.69
C ILE A 439 9.28 3.78 1.91
N SER A 440 10.51 4.27 2.02
CA SER A 440 11.69 3.49 2.34
C SER A 440 12.36 4.07 3.58
N ILE A 441 12.63 3.24 4.57
CA ILE A 441 13.20 3.67 5.86
C ILE A 441 14.26 2.68 6.31
N ILE A 442 15.35 3.23 6.88
CA ILE A 442 16.32 2.48 7.68
C ILE A 442 16.43 3.20 9.02
N ASP A 443 16.24 2.50 10.14
CA ASP A 443 16.36 3.08 11.47
C ASP A 443 17.78 2.95 12.05
N ALA A 444 17.97 3.48 13.26
CA ALA A 444 19.28 3.51 13.92
C ALA A 444 19.80 2.13 14.32
N ASP A 445 18.95 1.12 14.41
CA ASP A 445 19.33 -0.27 14.68
C ASP A 445 19.58 -1.07 13.39
N GLY A 446 19.46 -0.41 12.22
CA GLY A 446 19.64 -1.03 10.92
C GLY A 446 18.39 -1.78 10.42
N ASN A 447 17.24 -1.69 11.13
CA ASN A 447 16.01 -2.25 10.60
C ASN A 447 15.60 -1.50 9.34
N ALA A 448 15.23 -2.26 8.31
CA ALA A 448 14.81 -1.71 7.02
C ALA A 448 13.30 -1.93 6.81
N LEU A 449 12.64 -0.92 6.25
CA LEU A 449 11.23 -0.96 5.93
C LEU A 449 11.00 -0.45 4.51
N ALA A 450 10.17 -1.17 3.76
CA ALA A 450 9.64 -0.77 2.46
C ALA A 450 8.11 -0.89 2.50
N MET A 451 7.41 0.20 2.26
CA MET A 451 5.94 0.24 2.30
C MET A 451 5.40 0.90 1.03
N THR A 452 4.47 0.23 0.39
CA THR A 452 3.69 0.79 -0.72
C THR A 452 2.26 1.02 -0.25
N THR A 453 1.75 2.21 -0.43
CA THR A 453 0.43 2.65 0.03
C THR A 453 -0.33 3.34 -1.10
N THR A 454 -1.63 3.09 -1.18
CA THR A 454 -2.43 3.52 -2.33
C THR A 454 -3.89 3.77 -1.97
N ILE A 455 -4.55 4.56 -2.81
CA ILE A 455 -6.01 4.66 -2.93
C ILE A 455 -6.44 4.33 -4.37
N GLU A 456 -5.61 3.59 -5.10
CA GLU A 456 -5.74 3.09 -6.47
C GLU A 456 -5.68 4.20 -7.54
N ALA A 457 -6.71 5.01 -7.73
CA ALA A 457 -6.74 6.10 -8.70
C ALA A 457 -6.54 7.47 -8.03
N ALA A 458 -6.24 8.49 -8.82
CA ALA A 458 -6.04 9.84 -8.31
C ALA A 458 -7.28 10.32 -7.53
N PHE A 459 -7.07 10.72 -6.28
CA PHE A 459 -8.11 11.10 -5.32
C PHE A 459 -9.11 9.97 -4.98
N GLY A 460 -8.75 8.72 -5.20
CA GLY A 460 -9.54 7.54 -4.88
C GLY A 460 -10.90 7.54 -5.58
N SER A 461 -11.97 7.23 -4.86
CA SER A 461 -13.34 7.26 -5.37
C SER A 461 -13.89 8.67 -5.61
N GLN A 462 -13.05 9.68 -5.44
CA GLN A 462 -13.36 11.12 -5.56
C GLN A 462 -14.48 11.58 -4.60
N GLN A 463 -14.55 10.96 -3.44
CA GLN A 463 -15.46 11.31 -2.36
C GLN A 463 -14.69 11.69 -1.11
N MET A 464 -15.14 12.74 -0.44
CA MET A 464 -14.68 13.11 0.90
C MET A 464 -15.78 12.87 1.93
N VAL A 465 -15.42 12.24 3.04
CA VAL A 465 -16.32 12.03 4.16
C VAL A 465 -16.37 13.27 5.04
N SER A 466 -17.56 13.71 5.44
CA SER A 466 -17.75 14.73 6.45
C SER A 466 -18.25 14.10 7.76
N LEU A 467 -17.75 14.60 8.89
CA LEU A 467 -18.24 14.26 10.22
C LEU A 467 -19.11 15.40 10.74
N ASN A 468 -20.31 15.09 11.18
CA ASN A 468 -21.17 16.05 11.87
C ASN A 468 -20.87 15.99 13.37
N GLN A 469 -20.27 17.05 13.91
CA GLN A 469 -20.21 17.27 15.35
C GLN A 469 -21.07 18.48 15.69
N ASP A 470 -22.01 18.32 16.62
CA ASP A 470 -22.85 19.38 17.18
C ASP A 470 -23.64 20.20 16.14
N GLY A 471 -24.11 19.55 15.04
CA GLY A 471 -24.88 20.22 14.00
C GLY A 471 -24.06 21.16 13.09
N LYS A 472 -22.74 21.19 13.25
CA LYS A 472 -21.82 21.89 12.34
C LYS A 472 -21.16 20.85 11.41
N ASN A 473 -21.24 21.09 10.10
CA ASN A 473 -20.52 20.29 9.11
C ASN A 473 -19.02 20.46 9.34
N THR A 474 -18.42 19.49 10.00
CA THR A 474 -16.96 19.42 10.12
C THR A 474 -16.43 18.73 8.89
N ILE A 475 -15.63 19.40 8.07
CA ILE A 475 -15.05 18.85 6.84
C ILE A 475 -14.01 17.81 7.25
N GLY A 476 -14.41 16.54 7.20
CA GLY A 476 -13.55 15.39 7.42
C GLY A 476 -12.92 14.94 6.12
N TRP A 477 -11.76 14.31 6.17
CA TRP A 477 -11.11 13.80 5.00
C TRP A 477 -10.73 12.33 5.13
N ILE A 478 -11.49 11.49 4.45
CA ILE A 478 -11.10 10.14 4.11
C ILE A 478 -11.38 10.00 2.61
N SER A 479 -10.34 10.02 1.79
CA SER A 479 -10.46 9.52 0.44
C SER A 479 -10.69 8.02 0.55
N VAL A 480 -11.80 7.55 0.04
CA VAL A 480 -12.19 6.15 0.13
C VAL A 480 -11.66 5.45 -1.11
N GLU A 481 -10.92 4.36 -0.90
CA GLU A 481 -10.24 3.66 -1.98
C GLU A 481 -11.21 3.03 -2.97
N GLN A 482 -10.76 3.03 -4.20
CA GLN A 482 -11.39 2.32 -5.29
C GLN A 482 -10.85 0.89 -5.35
N ARG A 483 -11.77 -0.06 -5.36
CA ARG A 483 -11.44 -1.42 -5.77
C ARG A 483 -12.34 -1.84 -6.90
N ILE A 484 -11.84 -1.67 -8.11
CA ILE A 484 -12.44 -2.31 -9.27
C ILE A 484 -11.98 -3.76 -9.23
N ASN A 485 -12.92 -4.64 -8.97
CA ASN A 485 -12.65 -6.07 -9.04
C ASN A 485 -12.38 -6.43 -10.51
N ARG A 486 -11.10 -6.53 -10.86
CA ARG A 486 -10.60 -6.73 -12.23
C ARG A 486 -11.09 -8.04 -12.86
N PHE A 487 -11.50 -8.99 -12.03
CA PHE A 487 -11.97 -10.32 -12.46
C PHE A 487 -13.42 -10.31 -12.96
N GLN A 488 -14.25 -9.46 -12.42
CA GLN A 488 -15.69 -9.47 -12.70
C GLN A 488 -16.04 -9.04 -14.12
N PHE A 489 -15.18 -8.24 -14.77
CA PHE A 489 -15.43 -7.81 -16.14
C PHE A 489 -15.35 -8.93 -17.18
N ARG A 490 -14.67 -10.06 -16.89
CA ARG A 490 -14.41 -11.10 -17.90
C ARG A 490 -15.29 -12.33 -17.84
N THR A 491 -15.66 -12.80 -16.65
CA THR A 491 -16.42 -14.05 -16.54
C THR A 491 -17.76 -14.03 -17.28
N ASN A 492 -18.45 -12.89 -17.28
CA ASN A 492 -19.71 -12.74 -17.99
C ASN A 492 -19.57 -12.53 -19.51
N TRP A 493 -18.47 -11.92 -19.97
CA TRP A 493 -18.24 -11.74 -21.40
C TRP A 493 -17.90 -13.05 -22.10
N GLN A 494 -17.08 -13.88 -21.49
CA GLN A 494 -16.75 -15.22 -22.03
C GLN A 494 -17.94 -16.18 -22.00
N ARG A 495 -18.79 -16.15 -20.97
CA ARG A 495 -20.03 -16.95 -20.95
C ARG A 495 -20.98 -16.56 -22.08
N ARG A 496 -21.10 -15.28 -22.43
CA ARG A 496 -21.96 -14.85 -23.53
C ARG A 496 -21.42 -15.19 -24.93
N GLN A 497 -20.10 -15.27 -25.11
CA GLN A 497 -19.53 -15.73 -26.39
C GLN A 497 -19.74 -17.25 -26.61
N THR A 498 -19.76 -18.05 -25.53
CA THR A 498 -20.09 -19.48 -25.64
C THR A 498 -21.56 -19.75 -25.81
N ASP A 499 -22.44 -18.88 -25.29
CA ASP A 499 -23.92 -18.99 -25.47
C ASP A 499 -24.41 -18.52 -26.83
N CYS A 500 -23.58 -17.79 -27.59
CA CYS A 500 -23.91 -17.31 -28.95
C CYS A 500 -23.43 -18.25 -30.07
N GLN A 501 -22.94 -19.46 -29.75
CA GLN A 501 -22.69 -20.45 -30.80
C GLN A 501 -23.98 -21.20 -31.12
N PRO A 502 -24.48 -21.16 -32.40
CA PRO A 502 -25.66 -21.89 -32.77
C PRO A 502 -25.36 -23.40 -32.77
N GLY A 503 -26.08 -24.15 -31.94
CA GLY A 503 -26.14 -25.61 -32.05
C GLY A 503 -25.76 -26.45 -30.81
N ARG A 504 -25.71 -25.92 -29.58
CA ARG A 504 -25.59 -26.76 -28.39
C ARG A 504 -26.83 -26.73 -27.51
N THR A 505 -27.50 -27.88 -27.46
CA THR A 505 -28.61 -28.23 -26.56
C THR A 505 -28.19 -28.01 -25.10
N ARG A 506 -29.01 -27.31 -24.34
CA ARG A 506 -28.84 -27.09 -22.90
C ARG A 506 -28.82 -28.41 -22.17
N GLN A 507 -27.65 -28.77 -21.60
CA GLN A 507 -27.61 -29.64 -20.46
C GLN A 507 -27.58 -28.77 -19.19
N THR A 508 -28.65 -28.88 -18.42
CA THR A 508 -28.79 -28.27 -17.08
C THR A 508 -27.82 -28.94 -16.13
N THR A 509 -26.64 -28.35 -15.97
CA THR A 509 -25.72 -28.74 -14.90
C THR A 509 -25.90 -27.74 -13.76
N THR A 510 -26.44 -28.22 -12.66
CA THR A 510 -26.53 -27.48 -11.39
C THR A 510 -25.10 -27.16 -10.92
N LEU A 511 -24.62 -25.99 -11.19
CA LEU A 511 -23.36 -25.47 -10.69
C LEU A 511 -23.60 -24.92 -9.29
N LYS A 512 -23.06 -25.62 -8.29
CA LYS A 512 -22.84 -25.07 -6.95
C LYS A 512 -22.03 -23.80 -7.10
N HIS A 513 -22.60 -22.67 -6.66
CA HIS A 513 -21.98 -21.39 -6.60
C HIS A 513 -20.68 -21.46 -5.80
N VAL A 514 -19.56 -21.36 -6.47
CA VAL A 514 -18.32 -20.91 -5.88
C VAL A 514 -18.21 -19.43 -6.23
N THR A 515 -18.63 -18.58 -5.35
CA THR A 515 -18.46 -17.13 -5.41
C THR A 515 -16.97 -16.82 -5.35
N HIS A 516 -16.35 -16.58 -6.48
CA HIS A 516 -15.04 -15.97 -6.55
C HIS A 516 -15.18 -14.46 -6.30
N VAL A 517 -15.20 -14.10 -5.05
CA VAL A 517 -14.96 -12.74 -4.58
C VAL A 517 -13.45 -12.62 -4.43
N GLY A 518 -12.73 -12.39 -5.50
CA GLY A 518 -11.31 -12.52 -5.32
C GLY A 518 -10.39 -11.94 -6.30
N ASP A 519 -10.71 -10.87 -6.91
CA ASP A 519 -9.65 -10.09 -7.45
C ASP A 519 -9.33 -8.92 -6.60
N ARG A 520 -8.35 -9.10 -5.88
CA ARG A 520 -7.94 -8.18 -4.86
C ARG A 520 -6.55 -7.70 -5.09
#